data_01736440016274641f58c5e638bcc80f
#
_entry.id   01736440016274641f58c5e638bcc80f
#
_cell.length_a   1.000
_cell.length_b   1.000
_cell.length_c   1.000
_cell.angle_alpha   90.00
_cell.angle_beta   90.00
_cell.angle_gamma   90.00
#
_symmetry.space_group_name_H-M   'P 1'
#
loop_
_entity.id
_entity.type
_entity.pdbx_description
1 polymer ?
#
loop_
_entity_poly.entity_id
_entity_poly.type
_entity_poly.pdbx_seq_one_letter_code
_entity_poly.pdbx_strand_id
1 'polypeptide(L)'
;MTADGVLLVDKPAGVTSHDVVAAERRRRDRRVKVGHAGTLDPFATGLLLVLVGRATRAQRFLMALPKRYETVARLGFRSTTGDVDGDIAPGRMPPEPLELPTGRIRQHPPAYSAVRVGGRRAYALARAGEAVELPEREVDVHGFELLWRDGERAAFAIECGSGTYVRSLIAGLGDAYCLELRRTAIGPFDVADAGSFVALDDALAFLPAVRVEGEDARRAAHGVAVTAPDIGTAPKPAAAPDAVVRLVDGDGLIALAEPRADATLKPVVGFRG
;
A
#
# COMPACT_ATOMS: atom_id res chain seq x y z
N MET A 1 -9.08 -27.07 -3.92
CA MET A 1 -8.16 -26.34 -3.00
C MET A 1 -8.26 -24.88 -3.36
N THR A 2 -8.59 -24.02 -2.41
CA THR A 2 -8.59 -22.55 -2.63
C THR A 2 -7.15 -22.09 -2.81
N ALA A 3 -6.80 -21.56 -3.96
CA ALA A 3 -5.47 -21.06 -4.23
C ALA A 3 -5.13 -19.89 -3.30
N ASP A 4 -3.94 -19.91 -2.69
CA ASP A 4 -3.38 -18.77 -1.96
C ASP A 4 -2.82 -17.76 -2.95
N GLY A 5 -3.12 -16.49 -2.79
CA GLY A 5 -2.65 -15.46 -3.71
C GLY A 5 -3.27 -14.08 -3.49
N VAL A 6 -3.12 -13.26 -4.48
CA VAL A 6 -3.57 -11.86 -4.49
C VAL A 6 -4.57 -11.66 -5.65
N LEU A 7 -5.78 -11.24 -5.31
CA LEU A 7 -6.76 -10.79 -6.29
C LEU A 7 -6.60 -9.28 -6.50
N LEU A 8 -6.42 -8.87 -7.73
CA LEU A 8 -6.34 -7.47 -8.14
C LEU A 8 -7.76 -6.94 -8.34
N VAL A 9 -8.16 -5.95 -7.58
CA VAL A 9 -9.53 -5.40 -7.66
C VAL A 9 -9.47 -3.92 -8.02
N ASP A 10 -10.19 -3.51 -9.05
CA ASP A 10 -10.49 -2.10 -9.28
C ASP A 10 -11.64 -1.70 -8.34
N LYS A 11 -11.30 -1.05 -7.22
CA LYS A 11 -12.29 -0.63 -6.23
C LYS A 11 -13.11 0.52 -6.79
N PRO A 12 -14.44 0.41 -6.87
CA PRO A 12 -15.28 1.55 -7.25
C PRO A 12 -15.34 2.61 -6.14
N ALA A 13 -15.78 3.80 -6.50
CA ALA A 13 -16.10 4.85 -5.53
C ALA A 13 -17.29 4.47 -4.64
N GLY A 14 -17.39 5.11 -3.46
CA GLY A 14 -18.51 4.95 -2.52
C GLY A 14 -18.45 3.72 -1.63
N VAL A 15 -17.49 2.79 -1.84
CA VAL A 15 -17.31 1.61 -0.98
C VAL A 15 -15.97 1.67 -0.25
N THR A 16 -15.91 1.09 0.94
CA THR A 16 -14.65 0.97 1.68
C THR A 16 -13.82 -0.21 1.18
N SER A 17 -12.50 -0.18 1.41
CA SER A 17 -11.64 -1.34 1.17
C SER A 17 -12.09 -2.58 1.97
N HIS A 18 -12.73 -2.35 3.13
CA HIS A 18 -13.27 -3.43 3.96
C HIS A 18 -14.51 -4.09 3.34
N ASP A 19 -15.37 -3.31 2.67
CA ASP A 19 -16.55 -3.84 1.97
C ASP A 19 -16.14 -4.77 0.84
N VAL A 20 -15.07 -4.41 0.09
CA VAL A 20 -14.48 -5.27 -0.94
C VAL A 20 -13.98 -6.59 -0.34
N VAL A 21 -13.24 -6.53 0.77
CA VAL A 21 -12.78 -7.73 1.50
C VAL A 21 -13.96 -8.56 1.99
N ALA A 22 -15.00 -7.92 2.52
CA ALA A 22 -16.20 -8.61 3.01
C ALA A 22 -16.96 -9.30 1.87
N ALA A 23 -17.06 -8.65 0.70
CA ALA A 23 -17.67 -9.24 -0.49
C ALA A 23 -16.89 -10.48 -0.96
N GLU A 24 -15.56 -10.38 -1.03
CA GLU A 24 -14.71 -11.50 -1.44
C GLU A 24 -14.71 -12.64 -0.42
N ARG A 25 -14.79 -12.33 0.88
CA ARG A 25 -14.92 -13.33 1.95
C ARG A 25 -16.21 -14.13 1.83
N ARG A 26 -17.33 -13.51 1.44
CA ARG A 26 -18.61 -14.20 1.22
C ARG A 26 -18.60 -15.20 0.06
N ARG A 27 -17.71 -14.99 -0.92
CA ARG A 27 -17.53 -15.88 -2.10
C ARG A 27 -16.68 -17.10 -1.80
N ARG A 28 -16.07 -17.19 -0.62
CA ARG A 28 -15.10 -18.22 -0.27
C ARG A 28 -15.55 -19.04 0.94
N ASP A 29 -14.90 -20.20 1.13
CA ASP A 29 -15.07 -20.98 2.34
C ASP A 29 -14.72 -20.11 3.57
N ARG A 30 -15.50 -20.24 4.64
CA ARG A 30 -15.34 -19.46 5.89
C ARG A 30 -13.96 -19.64 6.55
N ARG A 31 -13.25 -20.71 6.24
CA ARG A 31 -11.92 -20.99 6.76
C ARG A 31 -10.82 -20.21 6.04
N VAL A 32 -11.12 -19.68 4.84
CA VAL A 32 -10.15 -18.92 4.04
C VAL A 32 -10.05 -17.51 4.59
N LYS A 33 -8.85 -17.14 5.04
CA LYS A 33 -8.56 -15.77 5.46
C LYS A 33 -8.56 -14.85 4.24
N VAL A 34 -9.20 -13.68 4.36
CA VAL A 34 -9.18 -12.64 3.34
C VAL A 34 -8.86 -11.31 4.00
N GLY A 35 -7.93 -10.56 3.42
CA GLY A 35 -7.51 -9.23 3.86
C GLY A 35 -7.19 -8.34 2.67
N HIS A 36 -6.61 -7.17 2.89
CA HIS A 36 -6.10 -6.31 1.81
C HIS A 36 -4.75 -5.70 2.17
N ALA A 37 -3.98 -5.26 1.15
CA ALA A 37 -2.72 -4.57 1.33
C ALA A 37 -2.85 -3.09 0.89
N GLY A 38 -3.15 -2.22 1.85
CA GLY A 38 -3.25 -0.77 1.67
C GLY A 38 -4.68 -0.28 1.42
N THR A 39 -5.21 0.47 2.39
CA THR A 39 -6.54 1.08 2.33
C THR A 39 -6.62 2.12 1.21
N LEU A 40 -7.77 2.18 0.54
CA LEU A 40 -8.24 3.30 -0.25
C LEU A 40 -9.39 3.98 0.48
N ASP A 41 -9.45 5.29 0.42
CA ASP A 41 -10.58 6.08 0.94
C ASP A 41 -11.88 5.72 0.19
N PRO A 42 -13.07 5.90 0.79
CA PRO A 42 -14.33 5.53 0.14
C PRO A 42 -14.56 6.22 -1.21
N PHE A 43 -14.28 7.52 -1.31
CA PHE A 43 -14.44 8.28 -2.57
C PHE A 43 -13.43 7.85 -3.64
N ALA A 44 -12.24 7.37 -3.25
CA ALA A 44 -11.18 6.99 -4.17
C ALA A 44 -11.49 5.68 -4.91
N THR A 45 -10.95 5.54 -6.10
CA THR A 45 -11.06 4.35 -6.97
C THR A 45 -9.71 3.70 -7.21
N GLY A 46 -9.70 2.57 -7.92
CA GLY A 46 -8.50 1.96 -8.46
C GLY A 46 -7.99 0.77 -7.67
N LEU A 47 -6.76 0.39 -7.93
CA LEU A 47 -6.19 -0.88 -7.54
C LEU A 47 -6.19 -1.12 -6.03
N LEU A 48 -6.81 -2.21 -5.62
CA LEU A 48 -6.78 -2.76 -4.27
C LEU A 48 -6.31 -4.22 -4.34
N LEU A 49 -5.21 -4.53 -3.65
CA LEU A 49 -4.73 -5.91 -3.53
C LEU A 49 -5.52 -6.62 -2.43
N VAL A 50 -6.35 -7.58 -2.82
CA VAL A 50 -7.12 -8.44 -1.91
C VAL A 50 -6.34 -9.74 -1.69
N LEU A 51 -5.91 -9.98 -0.47
CA LEU A 51 -5.08 -11.10 -0.07
C LEU A 51 -5.95 -12.29 0.31
N VAL A 52 -5.67 -13.45 -0.25
CA VAL A 52 -6.46 -14.68 -0.06
C VAL A 52 -5.59 -15.77 0.55
N GLY A 53 -6.12 -16.43 1.57
CA GLY A 53 -5.47 -17.55 2.23
C GLY A 53 -4.15 -17.14 2.90
N ARG A 54 -3.09 -17.89 2.61
CA ARG A 54 -1.73 -17.66 3.18
C ARG A 54 -1.11 -16.34 2.73
N ALA A 55 -1.56 -15.74 1.61
CA ALA A 55 -1.10 -14.42 1.18
C ALA A 55 -1.34 -13.32 2.24
N THR A 56 -2.33 -13.48 3.13
CA THR A 56 -2.57 -12.56 4.25
C THR A 56 -1.37 -12.45 5.21
N ARG A 57 -0.51 -13.46 5.27
CA ARG A 57 0.71 -13.44 6.08
C ARG A 57 1.78 -12.49 5.49
N ALA A 58 1.74 -12.24 4.17
CA ALA A 58 2.67 -11.36 3.47
C ALA A 58 2.19 -9.90 3.42
N GLN A 59 1.08 -9.54 4.08
CA GLN A 59 0.44 -8.23 4.01
C GLN A 59 1.44 -7.07 4.19
N ARG A 60 2.32 -7.13 5.19
CA ARG A 60 3.26 -6.03 5.49
C ARG A 60 4.19 -5.71 4.32
N PHE A 61 4.62 -6.73 3.56
CA PHE A 61 5.53 -6.57 2.42
C PHE A 61 4.84 -5.95 1.22
N LEU A 62 3.62 -6.39 0.93
CA LEU A 62 2.80 -5.83 -0.14
C LEU A 62 2.33 -4.39 0.19
N MET A 63 2.08 -4.08 1.46
CA MET A 63 1.77 -2.73 1.92
C MET A 63 2.94 -1.76 1.76
N ALA A 64 4.18 -2.25 1.88
CA ALA A 64 5.39 -1.44 1.79
C ALA A 64 5.71 -0.97 0.36
N LEU A 65 5.16 -1.63 -0.67
CA LEU A 65 5.39 -1.28 -2.07
C LEU A 65 5.02 0.18 -2.37
N PRO A 66 5.70 0.87 -3.28
CA PRO A 66 5.32 2.20 -3.75
C PRO A 66 3.97 2.17 -4.47
N LYS A 67 3.31 3.30 -4.55
CA LYS A 67 1.99 3.45 -5.18
C LYS A 67 2.03 4.57 -6.19
N ARG A 68 1.29 4.39 -7.28
CA ARG A 68 1.01 5.44 -8.27
C ARG A 68 -0.45 5.82 -8.23
N TYR A 69 -0.69 7.12 -8.34
CA TYR A 69 -2.02 7.72 -8.31
C TYR A 69 -2.18 8.74 -9.42
N GLU A 70 -3.41 8.84 -9.90
CA GLU A 70 -3.91 10.00 -10.62
C GLU A 70 -4.97 10.69 -9.76
N THR A 71 -4.95 12.00 -9.69
CA THR A 71 -5.90 12.77 -8.90
C THR A 71 -6.30 14.04 -9.64
N VAL A 72 -7.57 14.40 -9.55
CA VAL A 72 -8.06 15.73 -9.92
C VAL A 72 -8.31 16.49 -8.65
N ALA A 73 -7.70 17.66 -8.52
CA ALA A 73 -7.89 18.57 -7.41
C ALA A 73 -8.77 19.75 -7.80
N ARG A 74 -9.51 20.31 -6.82
CA ARG A 74 -10.11 21.62 -6.90
C ARG A 74 -9.26 22.62 -6.12
N LEU A 75 -8.81 23.65 -6.80
CA LEU A 75 -7.97 24.72 -6.28
C LEU A 75 -8.85 25.91 -5.82
N GLY A 76 -8.40 26.66 -4.81
CA GLY A 76 -9.13 27.81 -4.27
C GLY A 76 -10.27 27.43 -3.33
N PHE A 77 -10.33 26.20 -2.85
CA PHE A 77 -11.34 25.71 -1.91
C PHE A 77 -10.70 24.77 -0.88
N ARG A 78 -11.28 24.73 0.31
CA ARG A 78 -10.91 23.83 1.39
C ARG A 78 -12.00 22.79 1.61
N SER A 79 -11.62 21.57 2.00
CA SER A 79 -12.51 20.55 2.47
C SER A 79 -12.06 20.08 3.87
N THR A 80 -12.99 19.82 4.77
CA THR A 80 -12.68 19.34 6.13
C THR A 80 -12.07 17.96 6.14
N THR A 81 -12.31 17.15 5.11
CA THR A 81 -11.73 15.81 4.93
C THR A 81 -10.55 15.76 3.95
N GLY A 82 -10.33 16.87 3.19
CA GLY A 82 -9.37 16.95 2.10
C GLY A 82 -9.85 16.25 0.82
N ASP A 83 -11.13 15.87 0.75
CA ASP A 83 -11.81 15.23 -0.38
C ASP A 83 -13.26 15.73 -0.51
N VAL A 84 -14.03 15.13 -1.42
CA VAL A 84 -15.42 15.51 -1.73
C VAL A 84 -16.44 15.19 -0.64
N ASP A 85 -16.08 14.34 0.31
CA ASP A 85 -16.99 13.91 1.39
C ASP A 85 -17.04 14.90 2.55
N GLY A 86 -16.18 15.93 2.56
CA GLY A 86 -16.12 16.94 3.62
C GLY A 86 -16.95 18.20 3.32
N ASP A 87 -17.09 19.06 4.35
CA ASP A 87 -17.65 20.39 4.19
C ASP A 87 -16.69 21.26 3.40
N ILE A 88 -17.20 21.85 2.32
CA ILE A 88 -16.42 22.65 1.37
C ILE A 88 -16.65 24.13 1.62
N ALA A 89 -15.56 24.88 1.73
CA ALA A 89 -15.57 26.32 1.88
C ALA A 89 -14.64 26.99 0.86
N PRO A 90 -14.98 28.20 0.38
CA PRO A 90 -14.08 29.02 -0.42
C PRO A 90 -12.76 29.26 0.30
N GLY A 91 -11.69 29.33 -0.46
CA GLY A 91 -10.34 29.59 0.01
C GLY A 91 -9.58 30.51 -0.95
N ARG A 92 -8.27 30.53 -0.81
CA ARG A 92 -7.38 31.30 -1.68
C ARG A 92 -6.85 30.40 -2.80
N MET A 93 -6.88 30.88 -4.04
CA MET A 93 -6.23 30.21 -5.16
C MET A 93 -4.74 30.04 -4.89
N PRO A 94 -4.19 28.82 -5.02
CA PRO A 94 -2.75 28.60 -4.89
C PRO A 94 -1.95 29.44 -5.88
N PRO A 95 -0.71 29.86 -5.48
CA PRO A 95 0.15 30.65 -6.37
C PRO A 95 0.61 29.85 -7.59
N GLU A 96 1.05 30.54 -8.62
CA GLU A 96 1.68 29.97 -9.80
C GLU A 96 3.17 30.37 -9.86
N PRO A 97 4.05 29.43 -10.21
CA PRO A 97 3.81 28.00 -10.42
C PRO A 97 3.44 27.27 -9.10
N LEU A 98 2.73 26.14 -9.21
CA LEU A 98 2.45 25.27 -8.07
C LEU A 98 3.76 24.62 -7.57
N GLU A 99 4.00 24.62 -6.28
CA GLU A 99 5.10 23.88 -5.67
C GLU A 99 4.70 22.41 -5.52
N LEU A 100 5.38 21.52 -6.23
CA LEU A 100 5.14 20.08 -6.24
C LEU A 100 6.29 19.37 -5.50
N PRO A 101 6.17 19.13 -4.18
CA PRO A 101 7.27 18.59 -3.39
C PRO A 101 7.57 17.14 -3.75
N THR A 102 8.86 16.82 -3.93
CA THR A 102 9.39 15.48 -4.14
C THR A 102 10.52 15.16 -3.15
N GLY A 103 10.92 13.89 -3.10
CA GLY A 103 11.91 13.40 -2.14
C GLY A 103 11.28 13.07 -0.78
N ARG A 104 12.10 13.14 0.28
CA ARG A 104 11.63 12.90 1.66
C ARG A 104 11.05 14.17 2.22
N ILE A 105 9.77 14.16 2.52
CA ILE A 105 9.03 15.31 3.05
C ILE A 105 8.32 14.96 4.36
N ARG A 106 8.01 15.99 5.15
CA ARG A 106 7.12 15.86 6.32
C ARG A 106 5.68 16.09 5.92
N GLN A 107 4.80 15.26 6.43
CA GLN A 107 3.36 15.32 6.13
C GLN A 107 2.53 15.09 7.39
N HIS A 108 1.53 15.93 7.61
CA HIS A 108 0.47 15.67 8.58
C HIS A 108 -0.56 14.71 7.97
N PRO A 109 -0.77 13.54 8.58
CA PRO A 109 -1.88 12.68 8.18
C PRO A 109 -3.21 13.40 8.37
N PRO A 110 -4.21 13.21 7.48
CA PRO A 110 -5.52 13.81 7.68
C PRO A 110 -6.23 13.19 8.91
N ALA A 111 -7.02 13.99 9.63
CA ALA A 111 -7.81 13.51 10.77
C ALA A 111 -8.71 12.34 10.39
N TYR A 112 -9.27 12.36 9.17
CA TYR A 112 -10.05 11.28 8.57
C TYR A 112 -9.14 10.21 7.95
N SER A 113 -8.40 9.48 8.81
CA SER A 113 -7.47 8.43 8.38
C SER A 113 -7.58 7.17 9.24
N ALA A 114 -6.96 6.08 8.77
CA ALA A 114 -6.90 4.80 9.50
C ALA A 114 -5.84 4.76 10.60
N VAL A 115 -5.11 5.86 10.83
CA VAL A 115 -4.12 5.98 11.90
C VAL A 115 -4.78 5.74 13.27
N ARG A 116 -4.08 5.12 14.20
CA ARG A 116 -4.58 4.89 15.56
C ARG A 116 -3.99 5.89 16.54
N VAL A 117 -4.87 6.48 17.36
CA VAL A 117 -4.53 7.35 18.47
C VAL A 117 -5.17 6.76 19.72
N GLY A 118 -4.40 6.44 20.73
CA GLY A 118 -4.92 5.83 21.96
C GLY A 118 -5.71 4.53 21.74
N GLY A 119 -5.35 3.72 20.71
CA GLY A 119 -6.05 2.47 20.37
C GLY A 119 -7.29 2.65 19.48
N ARG A 120 -7.83 3.86 19.34
CA ARG A 120 -8.99 4.20 18.49
C ARG A 120 -8.50 4.72 17.12
N ARG A 121 -9.26 4.50 16.06
CA ARG A 121 -8.90 5.02 14.73
C ARG A 121 -9.23 6.52 14.64
N ALA A 122 -8.33 7.31 14.04
CA ALA A 122 -8.47 8.76 13.91
C ALA A 122 -9.81 9.16 13.25
N TYR A 123 -10.24 8.46 12.19
CA TYR A 123 -11.53 8.74 11.54
C TYR A 123 -12.74 8.56 12.49
N ALA A 124 -12.65 7.63 13.45
CA ALA A 124 -13.75 7.40 14.40
C ALA A 124 -13.82 8.52 15.45
N LEU A 125 -12.66 9.05 15.84
CA LEU A 125 -12.56 10.21 16.73
C LEU A 125 -13.09 11.47 16.02
N ALA A 126 -12.62 11.73 14.80
CA ALA A 126 -13.04 12.88 13.99
C ALA A 126 -14.54 12.89 13.73
N ARG A 127 -15.16 11.74 13.43
CA ARG A 127 -16.63 11.63 13.28
C ARG A 127 -17.39 11.87 14.59
N ALA A 128 -16.78 11.61 15.71
CA ALA A 128 -17.36 11.92 17.02
C ALA A 128 -17.17 13.39 17.44
N GLY A 129 -16.58 14.24 16.55
CA GLY A 129 -16.29 15.64 16.86
C GLY A 129 -15.10 15.83 17.79
N GLU A 130 -14.34 14.78 18.09
CA GLU A 130 -13.14 14.88 18.93
C GLU A 130 -12.00 15.48 18.10
N ALA A 131 -11.28 16.47 18.65
CA ALA A 131 -10.08 17.01 18.01
C ALA A 131 -9.00 15.92 17.92
N VAL A 132 -8.50 15.67 16.71
CA VAL A 132 -7.46 14.66 16.46
C VAL A 132 -6.24 15.36 15.91
N GLU A 133 -5.23 15.51 16.74
CA GLU A 133 -3.89 15.89 16.30
C GLU A 133 -3.09 14.62 16.00
N LEU A 134 -2.63 14.50 14.77
CA LEU A 134 -1.75 13.42 14.35
C LEU A 134 -0.34 13.96 14.19
N PRO A 135 0.68 13.28 14.75
CA PRO A 135 2.05 13.74 14.59
C PRO A 135 2.45 13.71 13.11
N GLU A 136 3.26 14.68 12.75
CA GLU A 136 3.95 14.65 11.45
C GLU A 136 4.73 13.36 11.30
N ARG A 137 4.85 12.93 10.06
CA ARG A 137 5.68 11.80 9.69
C ARG A 137 6.43 12.08 8.39
N GLU A 138 7.58 11.46 8.26
CA GLU A 138 8.33 11.48 7.01
C GLU A 138 7.70 10.49 6.02
N VAL A 139 7.57 10.94 4.78
CA VAL A 139 7.10 10.13 3.65
C VAL A 139 7.98 10.40 2.43
N ASP A 140 8.09 9.41 1.55
CA ASP A 140 8.85 9.55 0.32
C ASP A 140 7.89 9.82 -0.85
N VAL A 141 8.10 10.92 -1.58
CA VAL A 141 7.38 11.27 -2.81
C VAL A 141 8.36 11.13 -3.96
N HIS A 142 8.19 10.09 -4.77
CA HIS A 142 9.10 9.76 -5.87
C HIS A 142 8.84 10.61 -7.12
N GLY A 143 7.58 11.00 -7.33
CA GLY A 143 7.14 11.88 -8.41
C GLY A 143 5.87 12.62 -8.05
N PHE A 144 5.77 13.88 -8.46
CA PHE A 144 4.57 14.69 -8.34
C PHE A 144 4.54 15.66 -9.51
N GLU A 145 3.67 15.38 -10.49
CA GLU A 145 3.63 16.04 -11.78
C GLU A 145 2.25 16.64 -12.04
N LEU A 146 2.22 17.86 -12.58
CA LEU A 146 1.00 18.49 -13.09
C LEU A 146 0.74 17.96 -14.51
N LEU A 147 -0.38 17.28 -14.70
CA LEU A 147 -0.79 16.76 -16.02
C LEU A 147 -1.51 17.84 -16.85
N TRP A 148 -2.44 18.53 -16.23
CA TRP A 148 -3.15 19.67 -16.81
C TRP A 148 -3.76 20.56 -15.73
N ARG A 149 -4.04 21.81 -16.09
CA ARG A 149 -4.80 22.77 -15.27
C ARG A 149 -5.79 23.51 -16.13
N ASP A 150 -6.99 23.66 -15.61
CA ASP A 150 -8.06 24.45 -16.22
C ASP A 150 -8.83 25.18 -15.10
N GLY A 151 -8.58 26.48 -14.96
CA GLY A 151 -9.17 27.34 -13.94
C GLY A 151 -8.92 26.81 -12.51
N GLU A 152 -10.01 26.42 -11.86
CA GLU A 152 -10.01 25.86 -10.49
C GLU A 152 -9.69 24.36 -10.44
N ARG A 153 -9.53 23.69 -11.57
CA ARG A 153 -9.26 22.25 -11.63
C ARG A 153 -7.85 21.97 -12.12
N ALA A 154 -7.20 21.01 -11.52
CA ALA A 154 -5.90 20.52 -11.97
C ALA A 154 -5.79 19.03 -11.75
N ALA A 155 -5.17 18.32 -12.70
CA ALA A 155 -4.86 16.90 -12.56
C ALA A 155 -3.39 16.68 -12.32
N PHE A 156 -3.09 15.67 -11.51
CA PHE A 156 -1.73 15.32 -11.13
C PHE A 156 -1.51 13.82 -11.22
N ALA A 157 -0.28 13.45 -11.61
CA ALA A 157 0.28 12.12 -11.41
C ALA A 157 1.20 12.14 -10.20
N ILE A 158 1.05 11.15 -9.30
CA ILE A 158 1.81 11.08 -8.06
C ILE A 158 2.35 9.67 -7.88
N GLU A 159 3.67 9.55 -7.66
CA GLU A 159 4.30 8.32 -7.23
C GLU A 159 4.91 8.50 -5.84
N CYS A 160 4.56 7.62 -4.89
CA CYS A 160 4.97 7.81 -3.51
C CYS A 160 5.14 6.49 -2.75
N GLY A 161 5.91 6.55 -1.68
CA GLY A 161 6.12 5.47 -0.74
C GLY A 161 4.87 5.14 0.08
N SER A 162 4.96 4.02 0.80
CA SER A 162 3.90 3.59 1.70
C SER A 162 3.64 4.61 2.80
N GLY A 163 2.36 4.80 3.12
CA GLY A 163 1.96 5.71 4.18
C GLY A 163 1.75 7.15 3.75
N THR A 164 2.07 7.54 2.53
CA THR A 164 1.77 8.87 1.99
C THR A 164 0.26 9.06 1.80
N TYR A 165 -0.26 10.21 2.21
CA TYR A 165 -1.64 10.63 1.94
C TYR A 165 -1.67 11.64 0.78
N VAL A 166 -2.25 11.23 -0.35
CA VAL A 166 -2.43 12.11 -1.51
C VAL A 166 -3.26 13.34 -1.15
N ARG A 167 -4.30 13.18 -0.33
CA ARG A 167 -5.12 14.30 0.16
C ARG A 167 -4.29 15.38 0.87
N SER A 168 -3.32 14.97 1.69
CA SER A 168 -2.42 15.92 2.35
C SER A 168 -1.43 16.56 1.38
N LEU A 169 -0.98 15.85 0.32
CA LEU A 169 -0.15 16.46 -0.73
C LEU A 169 -0.92 17.55 -1.47
N ILE A 170 -2.16 17.27 -1.85
CA ILE A 170 -3.02 18.24 -2.55
C ILE A 170 -3.35 19.44 -1.64
N ALA A 171 -3.70 19.20 -0.38
CA ALA A 171 -3.94 20.29 0.58
C ALA A 171 -2.67 21.13 0.83
N GLY A 172 -1.49 20.55 0.70
CA GLY A 172 -0.19 21.24 0.81
C GLY A 172 0.10 22.22 -0.34
N LEU A 173 -0.61 22.14 -1.46
CA LEU A 173 -0.51 23.12 -2.56
C LEU A 173 -1.10 24.48 -2.19
N GLY A 174 -1.87 24.56 -1.11
CA GLY A 174 -2.63 25.71 -0.66
C GLY A 174 -4.08 25.32 -0.37
N ASP A 175 -5.04 26.22 -0.54
CA ASP A 175 -6.46 25.84 -0.39
C ASP A 175 -6.88 24.97 -1.59
N ALA A 176 -6.76 23.65 -1.43
CA ALA A 176 -7.08 22.65 -2.44
C ALA A 176 -7.53 21.33 -1.80
N TYR A 177 -8.34 20.55 -2.52
CA TYR A 177 -8.78 19.23 -2.08
C TYR A 177 -8.96 18.27 -3.28
N CYS A 178 -8.96 16.96 -3.02
CA CYS A 178 -9.15 15.95 -4.05
C CYS A 178 -10.63 15.87 -4.48
N LEU A 179 -10.91 16.16 -5.76
CA LEU A 179 -12.19 15.86 -6.41
C LEU A 179 -12.27 14.38 -6.78
N GLU A 180 -11.20 13.85 -7.35
CA GLU A 180 -11.07 12.48 -7.80
C GLU A 180 -9.72 11.96 -7.34
N LEU A 181 -9.67 10.68 -6.99
CA LEU A 181 -8.43 10.00 -6.64
C LEU A 181 -8.51 8.57 -7.14
N ARG A 182 -7.55 8.17 -7.98
CA ARG A 182 -7.44 6.83 -8.51
C ARG A 182 -6.05 6.27 -8.26
N ARG A 183 -5.98 5.12 -7.60
CA ARG A 183 -4.71 4.38 -7.48
C ARG A 183 -4.52 3.50 -8.71
N THR A 184 -3.54 3.84 -9.54
CA THR A 184 -3.28 3.14 -10.79
C THR A 184 -2.36 1.94 -10.60
N ALA A 185 -1.40 2.00 -9.65
CA ALA A 185 -0.49 0.89 -9.41
C ALA A 185 -0.05 0.75 -7.94
N ILE A 186 0.38 -0.47 -7.60
CA ILE A 186 1.05 -0.84 -6.33
C ILE A 186 2.26 -1.71 -6.68
N GLY A 187 3.47 -1.18 -6.58
CA GLY A 187 4.68 -1.87 -7.02
C GLY A 187 4.56 -2.39 -8.45
N PRO A 188 4.70 -3.73 -8.68
CA PRO A 188 4.59 -4.31 -10.00
C PRO A 188 3.14 -4.54 -10.49
N PHE A 189 2.13 -4.29 -9.65
CA PHE A 189 0.73 -4.53 -9.97
C PHE A 189 0.09 -3.28 -10.57
N ASP A 190 -0.62 -3.43 -11.68
CA ASP A 190 -1.33 -2.35 -12.36
C ASP A 190 -2.85 -2.54 -12.28
N VAL A 191 -3.61 -1.44 -12.27
CA VAL A 191 -5.07 -1.48 -12.27
C VAL A 191 -5.63 -2.05 -13.58
N ALA A 192 -4.88 -1.98 -14.67
CA ALA A 192 -5.26 -2.59 -15.95
C ALA A 192 -5.43 -4.12 -15.86
N ASP A 193 -4.73 -4.75 -14.89
CA ASP A 193 -4.82 -6.19 -14.65
C ASP A 193 -5.94 -6.56 -13.63
N ALA A 194 -6.83 -5.62 -13.31
CA ALA A 194 -7.91 -5.87 -12.35
C ALA A 194 -8.81 -7.02 -12.81
N GLY A 195 -9.20 -7.87 -11.85
CA GLY A 195 -9.91 -9.13 -12.08
C GLY A 195 -8.98 -10.34 -12.09
N SER A 196 -7.66 -10.15 -12.24
CA SER A 196 -6.68 -11.23 -12.24
C SER A 196 -6.40 -11.73 -10.82
N PHE A 197 -6.14 -13.02 -10.72
CA PHE A 197 -5.65 -13.67 -9.51
C PHE A 197 -4.19 -14.08 -9.69
N VAL A 198 -3.31 -13.49 -8.90
CA VAL A 198 -1.86 -13.74 -8.92
C VAL A 198 -1.51 -14.75 -7.84
N ALA A 199 -0.88 -15.87 -8.21
CA ALA A 199 -0.45 -16.88 -7.24
C ALA A 199 0.54 -16.28 -6.22
N LEU A 200 0.58 -16.85 -5.00
CA LEU A 200 1.35 -16.28 -3.89
C LEU A 200 2.85 -16.10 -4.21
N ASP A 201 3.46 -17.06 -4.89
CA ASP A 201 4.88 -16.97 -5.24
C ASP A 201 5.14 -15.88 -6.27
N ASP A 202 4.30 -15.77 -7.29
CA ASP A 202 4.36 -14.72 -8.31
C ASP A 202 4.08 -13.34 -7.71
N ALA A 203 3.13 -13.25 -6.78
CA ALA A 203 2.80 -11.99 -6.10
C ALA A 203 3.95 -11.45 -5.24
N LEU A 204 4.89 -12.29 -4.86
CA LEU A 204 6.09 -11.93 -4.10
C LEU A 204 7.37 -11.91 -4.94
N ALA A 205 7.27 -12.07 -6.28
CA ALA A 205 8.42 -12.14 -7.18
C ALA A 205 9.30 -10.87 -7.18
N PHE A 206 8.80 -9.75 -6.67
CA PHE A 206 9.58 -8.53 -6.47
C PHE A 206 10.64 -8.66 -5.35
N LEU A 207 10.57 -9.69 -4.50
CA LEU A 207 11.58 -10.02 -3.50
C LEU A 207 12.61 -11.01 -4.10
N PRO A 208 13.90 -10.85 -3.79
CA PRO A 208 14.93 -11.80 -4.22
C PRO A 208 14.62 -13.22 -3.74
N ALA A 209 14.95 -14.22 -4.54
CA ALA A 209 14.78 -15.62 -4.21
C ALA A 209 16.12 -16.28 -3.84
N VAL A 210 16.11 -17.08 -2.77
CA VAL A 210 17.22 -17.95 -2.37
C VAL A 210 16.73 -19.40 -2.40
N ARG A 211 17.38 -20.22 -3.22
CA ARG A 211 17.04 -21.63 -3.33
C ARG A 211 17.66 -22.41 -2.16
N VAL A 212 16.84 -23.19 -1.52
CA VAL A 212 17.25 -24.12 -0.44
C VAL A 212 16.76 -25.53 -0.77
N GLU A 213 17.50 -26.54 -0.35
CA GLU A 213 17.20 -27.93 -0.70
C GLU A 213 17.37 -28.84 0.53
N GLY A 214 16.85 -30.07 0.44
CA GLY A 214 17.05 -31.13 1.43
C GLY A 214 16.67 -30.73 2.85
N GLU A 215 17.62 -30.82 3.78
CA GLU A 215 17.40 -30.52 5.19
C GLU A 215 17.14 -29.03 5.43
N ASP A 216 17.81 -28.15 4.71
CA ASP A 216 17.58 -26.68 4.84
C ASP A 216 16.18 -26.27 4.40
N ALA A 217 15.63 -26.90 3.36
CA ALA A 217 14.23 -26.66 2.96
C ALA A 217 13.24 -27.08 4.07
N ARG A 218 13.50 -28.24 4.72
CA ARG A 218 12.69 -28.71 5.87
C ARG A 218 12.80 -27.75 7.04
N ARG A 219 14.02 -27.34 7.41
CA ARG A 219 14.28 -26.38 8.49
C ARG A 219 13.57 -25.06 8.25
N ALA A 220 13.68 -24.53 7.02
CA ALA A 220 13.01 -23.30 6.62
C ALA A 220 11.48 -23.39 6.77
N ALA A 221 10.87 -24.53 6.34
CA ALA A 221 9.44 -24.77 6.48
C ALA A 221 8.97 -24.75 7.95
N HIS A 222 9.83 -25.20 8.87
CA HIS A 222 9.56 -25.17 10.31
C HIS A 222 10.01 -23.86 11.01
N GLY A 223 10.40 -22.85 10.23
CA GLY A 223 10.82 -21.55 10.76
C GLY A 223 12.20 -21.57 11.43
N VAL A 224 13.03 -22.58 11.18
CA VAL A 224 14.40 -22.66 11.68
C VAL A 224 15.34 -21.94 10.72
N ALA A 225 16.32 -21.21 11.26
CA ALA A 225 17.32 -20.52 10.43
C ALA A 225 18.13 -21.53 9.60
N VAL A 226 18.43 -21.12 8.36
CA VAL A 226 19.21 -21.92 7.40
C VAL A 226 20.46 -21.15 6.99
N THR A 227 21.51 -21.86 6.58
CA THR A 227 22.72 -21.22 6.06
C THR A 227 22.38 -20.48 4.76
N ALA A 228 22.80 -19.23 4.64
CA ALA A 228 22.67 -18.52 3.37
C ALA A 228 23.70 -19.14 2.40
N PRO A 229 23.31 -19.82 1.30
CA PRO A 229 24.22 -20.02 0.21
C PRO A 229 24.64 -18.63 -0.28
N ASP A 230 25.86 -18.51 -0.81
CA ASP A 230 26.43 -17.24 -1.28
C ASP A 230 25.35 -16.42 -2.03
N ILE A 231 24.79 -15.43 -1.36
CA ILE A 231 23.83 -14.53 -1.97
C ILE A 231 24.66 -13.62 -2.86
N GLY A 232 25.06 -14.15 -4.03
CA GLY A 232 25.69 -13.36 -5.05
C GLY A 232 24.90 -12.05 -5.18
N THR A 233 25.59 -10.95 -5.32
CA THR A 233 25.14 -9.56 -5.35
C THR A 233 23.84 -9.34 -6.16
N ALA A 234 22.72 -9.89 -5.66
CA ALA A 234 21.42 -9.54 -6.20
C ALA A 234 21.17 -8.06 -5.87
N PRO A 235 20.89 -7.22 -6.88
CA PRO A 235 20.64 -5.82 -6.64
C PRO A 235 19.50 -5.69 -5.62
N LYS A 236 19.78 -4.95 -4.54
CA LYS A 236 18.76 -4.60 -3.55
C LYS A 236 17.63 -3.85 -4.28
N PRO A 237 16.41 -4.40 -4.41
CA PRO A 237 15.33 -3.64 -5.02
C PRO A 237 15.11 -2.39 -4.17
N ALA A 238 15.05 -1.22 -4.79
CA ALA A 238 14.98 0.09 -4.13
C ALA A 238 13.75 0.29 -3.20
N ALA A 239 12.84 -0.67 -3.15
CA ALA A 239 11.58 -0.58 -2.43
C ALA A 239 11.30 -1.77 -1.46
N ALA A 240 12.22 -2.72 -1.27
CA ALA A 240 12.00 -3.81 -0.32
C ALA A 240 12.29 -3.35 1.12
N PRO A 241 11.43 -3.65 2.10
CA PRO A 241 11.78 -3.53 3.51
C PRO A 241 13.05 -4.36 3.75
N ASP A 242 14.01 -3.78 4.45
CA ASP A 242 15.39 -4.21 4.59
C ASP A 242 15.64 -5.71 4.46
N ALA A 243 16.30 -6.07 3.34
CA ALA A 243 16.94 -7.37 3.10
C ALA A 243 16.07 -8.65 3.20
N VAL A 244 14.74 -8.59 3.02
CA VAL A 244 13.89 -9.80 3.00
C VAL A 244 14.05 -10.55 1.69
N VAL A 245 14.19 -11.90 1.80
CA VAL A 245 14.28 -12.81 0.65
C VAL A 245 13.19 -13.87 0.70
N ARG A 246 12.83 -14.42 -0.46
CA ARG A 246 12.02 -15.63 -0.58
C ARG A 246 12.92 -16.87 -0.45
N LEU A 247 12.60 -17.78 0.44
CA LEU A 247 13.17 -19.12 0.45
C LEU A 247 12.30 -20.01 -0.42
N VAL A 248 12.89 -20.60 -1.45
CA VAL A 248 12.19 -21.44 -2.45
C VAL A 248 12.91 -22.77 -2.64
N ASP A 249 12.16 -23.81 -3.04
CA ASP A 249 12.70 -25.09 -3.50
C ASP A 249 12.05 -25.53 -4.82
N GLY A 250 12.13 -26.82 -5.16
CA GLY A 250 11.50 -27.38 -6.37
C GLY A 250 9.98 -27.29 -6.37
N ASP A 251 9.34 -27.21 -5.21
CA ASP A 251 7.87 -27.09 -5.04
C ASP A 251 7.41 -25.63 -4.85
N GLY A 252 8.29 -24.62 -5.00
CA GLY A 252 7.99 -23.17 -4.93
C GLY A 252 8.29 -22.54 -3.57
N LEU A 253 7.51 -21.51 -3.21
CA LEU A 253 7.74 -20.68 -2.03
C LEU A 253 7.57 -21.46 -0.70
N ILE A 254 8.59 -21.39 0.16
CA ILE A 254 8.60 -21.95 1.51
C ILE A 254 8.28 -20.87 2.55
N ALA A 255 9.08 -19.79 2.55
CA ALA A 255 9.02 -18.74 3.56
C ALA A 255 9.59 -17.42 3.04
N LEU A 256 9.27 -16.31 3.73
CA LEU A 256 10.07 -15.10 3.68
C LEU A 256 11.06 -15.11 4.86
N ALA A 257 12.29 -14.71 4.60
CA ALA A 257 13.36 -14.74 5.59
C ALA A 257 14.15 -13.43 5.59
N GLU A 258 14.68 -13.10 6.76
CA GLU A 258 15.58 -11.95 6.97
C GLU A 258 17.01 -12.45 7.17
N PRO A 259 18.02 -11.85 6.51
CA PRO A 259 19.42 -12.12 6.76
C PRO A 259 19.79 -11.76 8.21
N ARG A 260 20.71 -12.56 8.79
CA ARG A 260 21.28 -12.31 10.11
C ARG A 260 22.78 -12.04 10.01
N ALA A 261 23.34 -11.48 11.08
CA ALA A 261 24.76 -11.15 11.17
C ALA A 261 25.66 -12.40 11.11
N ASP A 262 25.15 -13.58 11.46
CA ASP A 262 25.84 -14.87 11.43
C ASP A 262 25.77 -15.55 10.04
N ALA A 263 25.47 -14.80 8.99
CA ALA A 263 25.28 -15.29 7.63
C ALA A 263 24.19 -16.38 7.49
N THR A 264 23.20 -16.39 8.39
CA THR A 264 22.01 -17.23 8.26
C THR A 264 20.81 -16.45 7.76
N LEU A 265 19.81 -17.15 7.20
CA LEU A 265 18.51 -16.64 6.81
C LEU A 265 17.46 -17.13 7.79
N LYS A 266 16.84 -16.21 8.53
CA LYS A 266 15.80 -16.56 9.50
C LYS A 266 14.40 -16.40 8.88
N PRO A 267 13.63 -17.48 8.70
CA PRO A 267 12.25 -17.38 8.30
C PRO A 267 11.44 -16.52 9.28
N VAL A 268 10.74 -15.50 8.75
CA VAL A 268 9.88 -14.59 9.51
C VAL A 268 8.41 -14.74 9.14
N VAL A 269 8.14 -15.31 7.95
CA VAL A 269 6.80 -15.70 7.51
C VAL A 269 6.88 -17.03 6.80
N GLY A 270 6.23 -18.06 7.35
CA GLY A 270 6.14 -19.39 6.72
C GLY A 270 4.87 -19.53 5.88
N PHE A 271 4.99 -20.24 4.74
CA PHE A 271 3.87 -20.58 3.86
C PHE A 271 3.66 -22.10 3.71
N ARG A 272 4.61 -22.90 4.17
CA ARG A 272 4.52 -24.34 4.29
C ARG A 272 4.68 -24.74 5.76
N GLY A 273 4.16 -25.90 6.13
CA GLY A 273 4.13 -26.44 7.49
C GLY A 273 2.71 -26.79 7.94
#